data_d3772dd17bdbeed1db07a368a830f8d0
#
_entry.id   d3772dd17bdbeed1db07a368a830f8d0
#
_cell.length_a   1.000
_cell.length_b   1.000
_cell.length_c   1.000
_cell.angle_alpha   90.00
_cell.angle_beta   90.00
_cell.angle_gamma   90.00
#
_symmetry.space_group_name_H-M   'P 1'
#
loop_
_entity.id
_entity.type
_entity.pdbx_description
1 polymer ?
#
loop_
_entity_poly.entity_id
_entity_poly.type
_entity_poly.pdbx_seq_one_letter_code
_entity_poly.pdbx_strand_id
1 'polypeptide(L)'
;MAEQEIAVRGMAKDQYETALTFAEAVGEATTAGLSKEDMLTVLNPYEAMNQDKSPLLDVPFMIRHVAFLTDEKTGNGYLNMWVITEGDKLYRVTDGSTGIHKQMLALVGTRLTEGHPTPYDYFVVPGGLRSSTFDVGADNKPIKKGDTTTKVVSTATTYYLA
;
A
#
# COMPACT_ATOMS: atom_id res chain seq x y z
N MET A 1 -3.02 -20.09 0.06
CA MET A 1 -2.84 -20.16 1.49
C MET A 1 -1.47 -19.69 1.91
N ALA A 2 -0.42 -20.47 1.81
CA ALA A 2 0.93 -19.98 2.10
C ALA A 2 1.36 -18.83 1.20
N GLU A 3 0.99 -18.83 -0.06
CA GLU A 3 1.27 -17.75 -1.00
C GLU A 3 0.66 -16.42 -0.57
N GLN A 4 -0.60 -16.43 -0.11
CA GLN A 4 -1.27 -15.22 0.34
C GLN A 4 -0.67 -14.69 1.63
N GLU A 5 -0.30 -15.55 2.56
CA GLU A 5 0.36 -15.16 3.80
C GLU A 5 1.69 -14.47 3.54
N ILE A 6 2.48 -14.99 2.62
CA ILE A 6 3.77 -14.38 2.26
C ILE A 6 3.57 -13.06 1.52
N ALA A 7 2.60 -12.96 0.62
CA ALA A 7 2.26 -11.71 -0.06
C ALA A 7 1.85 -10.63 0.96
N VAL A 8 1.05 -10.97 1.96
CA VAL A 8 0.65 -10.07 3.05
C VAL A 8 1.86 -9.59 3.87
N ARG A 9 2.94 -10.36 3.93
CA ARG A 9 4.18 -9.97 4.59
C ARG A 9 5.08 -9.04 3.75
N GLY A 10 4.64 -8.66 2.56
CA GLY A 10 5.35 -7.71 1.73
C GLY A 10 6.26 -8.30 0.67
N MET A 11 6.22 -9.62 0.46
CA MET A 11 6.90 -10.26 -0.66
C MET A 11 5.98 -10.38 -1.88
N ALA A 12 6.51 -10.15 -3.07
CA ALA A 12 5.81 -10.48 -4.29
C ALA A 12 5.71 -11.99 -4.46
N LYS A 13 4.67 -12.45 -5.13
CA LYS A 13 4.41 -13.89 -5.33
C LYS A 13 5.59 -14.61 -5.97
N ASP A 14 6.18 -14.03 -7.00
CA ASP A 14 7.35 -14.58 -7.68
C ASP A 14 8.58 -14.69 -6.78
N GLN A 15 8.77 -13.71 -5.89
CA GLN A 15 9.86 -13.76 -4.89
C GLN A 15 9.62 -14.85 -3.86
N TYR A 16 8.38 -15.04 -3.45
CA TYR A 16 8.01 -16.11 -2.53
C TYR A 16 8.20 -17.49 -3.14
N GLU A 17 7.78 -17.68 -4.39
CA GLU A 17 7.93 -18.96 -5.09
C GLU A 17 9.42 -19.36 -5.25
N THR A 18 10.32 -18.37 -5.29
CA THR A 18 11.75 -18.58 -5.37
C THR A 18 12.37 -18.87 -4.00
N ALA A 19 11.89 -18.23 -2.94
CA ALA A 19 12.36 -18.43 -1.56
C ALA A 19 11.51 -19.49 -0.87
N LEU A 20 11.85 -20.75 -1.04
CA LEU A 20 11.04 -21.92 -0.64
C LEU A 20 10.71 -21.96 0.85
N THR A 21 11.67 -21.63 1.75
CA THR A 21 11.44 -21.62 3.19
C THR A 21 12.19 -20.46 3.85
N PHE A 22 11.73 -20.10 5.05
CA PHE A 22 12.42 -19.11 5.87
C PHE A 22 13.86 -19.55 6.18
N ALA A 23 14.05 -20.82 6.53
CA ALA A 23 15.37 -21.34 6.84
C ALA A 23 16.33 -21.29 5.64
N GLU A 24 15.86 -21.57 4.46
CA GLU A 24 16.65 -21.48 3.23
C GLU A 24 17.04 -20.03 2.94
N ALA A 25 16.11 -19.10 3.05
CA ALA A 25 16.37 -17.67 2.85
C ALA A 25 17.41 -17.14 3.83
N VAL A 26 17.31 -17.50 5.10
CA VAL A 26 18.29 -17.15 6.13
C VAL A 26 19.65 -17.80 5.83
N GLY A 27 19.67 -19.06 5.41
CA GLY A 27 20.88 -19.77 5.03
C GLY A 27 21.62 -19.09 3.86
N GLU A 28 20.90 -18.71 2.83
CA GLU A 28 21.45 -17.98 1.69
C GLU A 28 22.02 -16.61 2.11
N ALA A 29 21.28 -15.85 2.90
CA ALA A 29 21.72 -14.57 3.40
C ALA A 29 22.97 -14.69 4.27
N THR A 30 23.03 -15.69 5.15
CA THR A 30 24.20 -15.97 6.00
C THR A 30 25.42 -16.37 5.16
N THR A 31 25.22 -17.21 4.14
CA THR A 31 26.29 -17.62 3.23
C THR A 31 26.86 -16.45 2.45
N ALA A 32 26.03 -15.49 2.08
CA ALA A 32 26.45 -14.25 1.44
C ALA A 32 27.13 -13.25 2.39
N GLY A 33 27.20 -13.56 3.70
CA GLY A 33 27.82 -12.68 4.70
C GLY A 33 27.01 -11.43 5.03
N LEU A 34 25.69 -11.50 4.87
CA LEU A 34 24.81 -10.36 5.10
C LEU A 34 24.59 -10.10 6.59
N SER A 35 24.48 -8.83 6.97
CA SER A 35 24.09 -8.42 8.32
C SER A 35 22.61 -8.74 8.57
N LYS A 36 22.15 -8.58 9.83
CA LYS A 36 20.75 -8.76 10.19
C LYS A 36 19.84 -7.81 9.38
N GLU A 37 20.27 -6.59 9.20
CA GLU A 37 19.55 -5.58 8.41
C GLU A 37 19.48 -5.97 6.93
N ASP A 38 20.57 -6.46 6.38
CA ASP A 38 20.63 -6.94 5.01
C ASP A 38 19.74 -8.16 4.79
N MET A 39 19.68 -9.08 5.77
CA MET A 39 18.78 -10.23 5.73
C MET A 39 17.32 -9.79 5.68
N LEU A 40 16.94 -8.78 6.47
CA LEU A 40 15.59 -8.22 6.43
C LEU A 40 15.26 -7.61 5.08
N THR A 41 16.22 -6.97 4.44
CA THR A 41 16.07 -6.42 3.09
C THR A 41 15.84 -7.52 2.05
N VAL A 42 16.55 -8.64 2.17
CA VAL A 42 16.35 -9.82 1.29
C VAL A 42 14.96 -10.41 1.44
N LEU A 43 14.48 -10.52 2.69
CA LEU A 43 13.18 -11.10 2.99
C LEU A 43 12.02 -10.15 2.66
N ASN A 44 12.24 -8.85 2.75
CA ASN A 44 11.24 -7.84 2.47
C ASN A 44 11.88 -6.64 1.75
N PRO A 45 12.04 -6.74 0.44
CA PRO A 45 12.72 -5.70 -0.35
C PRO A 45 11.92 -4.41 -0.53
N TYR A 46 10.67 -4.40 -0.08
CA TYR A 46 9.81 -3.24 -0.25
C TYR A 46 10.10 -2.17 0.80
N GLU A 47 10.35 -0.96 0.33
CA GLU A 47 10.47 0.21 1.20
C GLU A 47 9.09 0.58 1.76
N ALA A 48 8.98 0.69 3.08
CA ALA A 48 7.71 0.98 3.74
C ALA A 48 7.34 2.46 3.66
N MET A 49 6.10 2.74 3.28
CA MET A 49 5.53 4.09 3.20
C MET A 49 4.21 4.14 3.96
N ASN A 50 4.18 4.84 5.09
CA ASN A 50 2.95 5.03 5.84
C ASN A 50 2.35 6.41 5.60
N GLN A 51 3.13 7.46 5.78
CA GLN A 51 2.65 8.85 5.71
C GLN A 51 3.24 9.60 4.52
N ASP A 52 4.54 9.51 4.31
CA ASP A 52 5.20 10.17 3.19
C ASP A 52 5.09 9.33 1.93
N LYS A 53 4.21 9.76 1.03
CA LYS A 53 3.95 9.12 -0.27
C LYS A 53 4.56 9.91 -1.43
N SER A 54 5.42 10.88 -1.14
CA SER A 54 6.04 11.76 -2.14
C SER A 54 6.70 11.04 -3.31
N PRO A 55 7.41 9.91 -3.12
CA PRO A 55 8.01 9.19 -4.24
C PRO A 55 7.01 8.61 -5.25
N LEU A 56 5.73 8.54 -4.89
CA LEU A 56 4.67 8.03 -5.77
C LEU A 56 3.78 9.14 -6.36
N LEU A 57 3.98 10.39 -5.95
CA LEU A 57 3.19 11.51 -6.46
C LEU A 57 3.51 11.76 -7.93
N ASP A 58 2.48 11.69 -8.77
CA ASP A 58 2.56 11.85 -10.22
C ASP A 58 3.56 10.91 -10.92
N VAL A 59 3.89 9.80 -10.26
CA VAL A 59 4.82 8.78 -10.77
C VAL A 59 4.01 7.53 -11.12
N PRO A 60 3.96 7.11 -12.39
CA PRO A 60 3.26 5.88 -12.76
C PRO A 60 3.80 4.66 -12.01
N PHE A 61 2.90 3.81 -11.55
CA PHE A 61 3.29 2.57 -10.89
C PHE A 61 2.27 1.47 -11.13
N MET A 62 2.68 0.26 -10.80
CA MET A 62 1.81 -0.91 -10.82
C MET A 62 1.67 -1.44 -9.39
N ILE A 63 0.43 -1.69 -8.98
CA ILE A 63 0.14 -2.39 -7.73
C ILE A 63 0.26 -3.88 -8.00
N ARG A 64 1.26 -4.52 -7.44
CA ARG A 64 1.50 -5.96 -7.62
C ARG A 64 0.57 -6.79 -6.77
N HIS A 65 0.16 -6.28 -5.62
CA HIS A 65 -0.77 -6.93 -4.72
C HIS A 65 -1.36 -5.93 -3.74
N VAL A 66 -2.61 -6.18 -3.32
CA VAL A 66 -3.26 -5.40 -2.26
C VAL A 66 -3.87 -6.34 -1.23
N ALA A 67 -3.72 -6.01 0.04
CA ALA A 67 -4.36 -6.70 1.15
C ALA A 67 -5.19 -5.71 1.97
N PHE A 68 -6.42 -6.10 2.28
CA PHE A 68 -7.31 -5.32 3.15
C PHE A 68 -7.24 -5.86 4.57
N LEU A 69 -7.02 -4.97 5.52
CA LEU A 69 -6.78 -5.29 6.92
C LEU A 69 -7.72 -4.48 7.80
N THR A 70 -7.84 -4.90 9.04
CA THR A 70 -8.61 -4.18 10.05
C THR A 70 -7.73 -3.87 11.26
N ASP A 71 -7.76 -2.62 11.70
CA ASP A 71 -7.07 -2.20 12.92
C ASP A 71 -7.79 -2.78 14.14
N GLU A 72 -7.12 -3.59 14.93
CA GLU A 72 -7.70 -4.24 16.10
C GLU A 72 -8.14 -3.26 17.19
N LYS A 73 -7.49 -2.09 17.28
CA LYS A 73 -7.80 -1.08 18.30
C LYS A 73 -9.01 -0.24 17.95
N THR A 74 -9.13 0.16 16.68
CA THR A 74 -10.17 1.10 16.23
C THR A 74 -11.30 0.41 15.48
N GLY A 75 -11.07 -0.80 14.97
CA GLY A 75 -12.02 -1.49 14.08
C GLY A 75 -12.07 -0.93 12.66
N ASN A 76 -11.24 0.07 12.36
CA ASN A 76 -11.21 0.70 11.04
C ASN A 76 -10.45 -0.14 10.03
N GLY A 77 -10.95 -0.17 8.79
CA GLY A 77 -10.27 -0.81 7.68
C GLY A 77 -9.12 0.02 7.15
N TYR A 78 -8.09 -0.66 6.74
CA TYR A 78 -6.96 -0.07 6.02
C TYR A 78 -6.42 -1.08 5.00
N LEU A 79 -5.47 -0.67 4.18
CA LEU A 79 -4.88 -1.57 3.21
C LEU A 79 -3.36 -1.47 3.20
N ASN A 80 -2.74 -2.53 2.71
CA ASN A 80 -1.36 -2.54 2.26
C ASN A 80 -1.33 -2.80 0.76
N MET A 81 -0.55 -2.01 0.05
CA MET A 81 -0.29 -2.20 -1.37
C MET A 81 1.20 -2.43 -1.57
N TRP A 82 1.55 -3.42 -2.38
CA TRP A 82 2.91 -3.66 -2.82
C TRP A 82 3.02 -3.17 -4.25
N VAL A 83 3.81 -2.12 -4.46
CA VAL A 83 3.86 -1.41 -5.73
C VAL A 83 5.27 -1.38 -6.31
N ILE A 84 5.34 -1.33 -7.63
CA ILE A 84 6.58 -1.15 -8.37
C ILE A 84 6.45 0.06 -9.30
N THR A 85 7.44 0.95 -9.28
CA THR A 85 7.50 2.09 -10.18
C THR A 85 8.15 1.72 -11.51
N GLU A 86 8.06 2.59 -12.51
CA GLU A 86 8.76 2.40 -13.79
C GLU A 86 10.28 2.28 -13.63
N GLY A 87 10.84 2.86 -12.57
CA GLY A 87 12.26 2.72 -12.23
C GLY A 87 12.61 1.46 -11.44
N ASP A 88 11.72 0.47 -11.41
CA ASP A 88 11.87 -0.79 -10.68
C ASP A 88 12.06 -0.65 -9.18
N LYS A 89 11.63 0.47 -8.60
CA LYS A 89 11.62 0.65 -7.15
C LYS A 89 10.37 0.03 -6.55
N LEU A 90 10.58 -0.67 -5.44
CA LEU A 90 9.53 -1.41 -4.74
C LEU A 90 9.12 -0.65 -3.47
N TYR A 91 7.82 -0.42 -3.30
CA TYR A 91 7.27 0.24 -2.12
C TYR A 91 6.10 -0.55 -1.56
N ARG A 92 6.01 -0.60 -0.24
CA ARG A 92 4.83 -1.06 0.48
C ARG A 92 4.13 0.15 1.06
N VAL A 93 2.94 0.43 0.56
CA VAL A 93 2.12 1.57 0.99
C VAL A 93 1.06 1.08 1.96
N THR A 94 1.07 1.62 3.17
CA THR A 94 -0.01 1.41 4.14
C THR A 94 -0.89 2.66 4.16
N ASP A 95 -2.17 2.48 3.93
CA ASP A 95 -3.12 3.59 3.86
C ASP A 95 -4.45 3.24 4.48
N GLY A 96 -4.89 4.08 5.41
CA GLY A 96 -6.22 4.00 6.04
C GLY A 96 -7.16 5.12 5.59
N SER A 97 -6.72 5.96 4.63
CA SER A 97 -7.52 7.07 4.14
C SER A 97 -8.71 6.60 3.31
N THR A 98 -9.74 7.41 3.27
CA THR A 98 -10.95 7.10 2.51
C THR A 98 -10.70 7.01 1.01
N GLY A 99 -9.79 7.82 0.48
CA GLY A 99 -9.54 7.91 -0.97
C GLY A 99 -9.04 6.60 -1.58
N ILE A 100 -7.83 6.21 -1.26
CA ILE A 100 -7.20 5.00 -1.81
C ILE A 100 -7.98 3.75 -1.43
N HIS A 101 -8.36 3.63 -0.15
CA HIS A 101 -9.08 2.47 0.35
C HIS A 101 -10.39 2.25 -0.41
N LYS A 102 -11.18 3.30 -0.60
CA LYS A 102 -12.44 3.24 -1.34
C LYS A 102 -12.21 2.89 -2.81
N GLN A 103 -11.22 3.49 -3.45
CA GLN A 103 -10.89 3.18 -4.84
C GLN A 103 -10.50 1.72 -5.01
N MET A 104 -9.63 1.21 -4.13
CA MET A 104 -9.19 -0.19 -4.21
C MET A 104 -10.31 -1.18 -3.91
N LEU A 105 -11.19 -0.88 -2.95
CA LEU A 105 -12.38 -1.71 -2.72
C LEU A 105 -13.26 -1.81 -3.96
N ALA A 106 -13.46 -0.69 -4.66
CA ALA A 106 -14.25 -0.67 -5.89
C ALA A 106 -13.58 -1.47 -7.01
N LEU A 107 -12.28 -1.29 -7.21
CA LEU A 107 -11.53 -2.00 -8.25
C LEU A 107 -11.50 -3.52 -8.02
N VAL A 108 -11.21 -3.94 -6.79
CA VAL A 108 -11.23 -5.37 -6.42
C VAL A 108 -12.63 -5.93 -6.50
N GLY A 109 -13.64 -5.18 -6.03
CA GLY A 109 -15.04 -5.59 -6.11
C GLY A 109 -15.50 -5.82 -7.55
N THR A 110 -15.13 -4.97 -8.48
CA THR A 110 -15.41 -5.14 -9.92
C THR A 110 -14.77 -6.42 -10.45
N ARG A 111 -13.49 -6.65 -10.15
CA ARG A 111 -12.80 -7.87 -10.58
C ARG A 111 -13.40 -9.13 -10.00
N LEU A 112 -13.79 -9.11 -8.73
CA LEU A 112 -14.48 -10.25 -8.09
C LEU A 112 -15.80 -10.54 -8.77
N THR A 113 -16.58 -9.52 -9.09
CA THR A 113 -17.86 -9.66 -9.80
C THR A 113 -17.67 -10.26 -11.21
N GLU A 114 -16.61 -9.86 -11.89
CA GLU A 114 -16.26 -10.37 -13.22
C GLU A 114 -15.60 -11.75 -13.21
N GLY A 115 -15.30 -12.30 -12.04
CA GLY A 115 -14.62 -13.58 -11.92
C GLY A 115 -13.15 -13.53 -12.35
N HIS A 116 -12.50 -12.42 -12.17
CA HIS A 116 -11.10 -12.21 -12.57
C HIS A 116 -10.18 -13.17 -11.80
N PRO A 117 -9.21 -13.84 -12.46
CA PRO A 117 -8.36 -14.84 -11.81
C PRO A 117 -7.40 -14.25 -10.77
N THR A 118 -7.07 -12.95 -10.89
CA THR A 118 -6.19 -12.25 -9.94
C THR A 118 -6.84 -10.95 -9.45
N PRO A 119 -7.91 -11.04 -8.64
CA PRO A 119 -8.68 -9.86 -8.25
C PRO A 119 -7.90 -8.86 -7.39
N TYR A 120 -6.87 -9.29 -6.70
CA TYR A 120 -6.06 -8.46 -5.80
C TYR A 120 -4.73 -8.02 -6.39
N ASP A 121 -4.38 -8.45 -7.60
CA ASP A 121 -3.05 -8.30 -8.17
C ASP A 121 -3.06 -7.48 -9.46
N TYR A 122 -1.91 -6.86 -9.75
CA TYR A 122 -1.61 -6.27 -11.07
C TYR A 122 -2.56 -5.16 -11.51
N PHE A 123 -2.68 -4.12 -10.68
CA PHE A 123 -3.38 -2.89 -11.05
C PHE A 123 -2.38 -1.85 -11.55
N VAL A 124 -2.62 -1.32 -12.73
CA VAL A 124 -1.80 -0.23 -13.27
C VAL A 124 -2.40 1.12 -12.87
N VAL A 125 -1.57 2.00 -12.33
CA VAL A 125 -1.95 3.36 -11.93
C VAL A 125 -1.13 4.34 -12.78
N PRO A 126 -1.62 4.72 -13.97
CA PRO A 126 -0.82 5.45 -14.94
C PRO A 126 -0.50 6.89 -14.53
N GLY A 127 -1.32 7.50 -13.70
CA GLY A 127 -1.08 8.86 -13.19
C GLY A 127 -0.39 8.91 -11.83
N GLY A 128 -0.09 7.76 -11.23
CA GLY A 128 0.50 7.68 -9.90
C GLY A 128 -0.47 8.12 -8.81
N LEU A 129 0.06 8.51 -7.66
CA LEU A 129 -0.73 9.12 -6.59
C LEU A 129 -0.90 10.60 -6.85
N ARG A 130 -2.07 11.11 -6.49
CA ARG A 130 -2.33 12.55 -6.38
C ARG A 130 -2.81 12.88 -4.99
N SER A 131 -2.49 14.08 -4.54
CA SER A 131 -2.90 14.57 -3.24
C SER A 131 -3.98 15.64 -3.38
N SER A 132 -4.83 15.71 -2.36
CA SER A 132 -5.80 16.78 -2.20
C SER A 132 -5.77 17.24 -0.76
N THR A 133 -5.87 18.53 -0.55
CA THR A 133 -5.92 19.12 0.78
C THR A 133 -7.34 19.59 1.10
N PHE A 134 -7.70 19.55 2.36
CA PHE A 134 -8.97 20.04 2.84
C PHE A 134 -8.82 20.67 4.23
N ASP A 135 -9.70 21.60 4.54
CA ASP A 135 -9.71 22.27 5.84
C ASP A 135 -10.40 21.42 6.91
N VAL A 136 -9.89 21.48 8.12
CA VAL A 136 -10.39 20.70 9.27
C VAL A 136 -10.76 21.66 10.39
N GLY A 137 -11.94 21.46 10.98
CA GLY A 137 -12.46 22.22 12.10
C GLY A 137 -12.00 21.70 13.47
N ALA A 138 -12.48 22.35 14.53
CA ALA A 138 -12.13 22.01 15.91
C ALA A 138 -12.62 20.63 16.34
N ASP A 139 -13.63 20.08 15.67
CA ASP A 139 -14.15 18.72 15.87
C ASP A 139 -13.31 17.64 15.19
N ASN A 140 -12.19 18.01 14.59
CA ASN A 140 -11.30 17.16 13.82
C ASN A 140 -11.97 16.52 12.59
N LYS A 141 -13.00 17.18 12.05
CA LYS A 141 -13.72 16.72 10.86
C LYS A 141 -13.50 17.66 9.68
N PRO A 142 -13.56 17.14 8.44
CA PRO A 142 -13.47 17.99 7.26
C PRO A 142 -14.57 19.07 7.24
N ILE A 143 -14.19 20.28 6.87
CA ILE A 143 -15.12 21.38 6.65
C ILE A 143 -15.73 21.20 5.27
N LYS A 144 -17.06 21.21 5.18
CA LYS A 144 -17.76 21.06 3.92
C LYS A 144 -17.47 22.24 2.98
N LYS A 145 -17.32 21.94 1.72
CA LYS A 145 -17.13 22.94 0.67
C LYS A 145 -18.31 23.91 0.68
N GLY A 146 -18.00 25.22 0.75
CA GLY A 146 -19.00 26.27 0.83
C GLY A 146 -19.38 26.70 2.26
N ASP A 147 -18.92 26.00 3.28
CA ASP A 147 -19.09 26.42 4.68
C ASP A 147 -18.11 27.56 4.97
N THR A 148 -18.65 28.74 5.24
CA THR A 148 -17.86 29.93 5.59
C THR A 148 -17.93 30.27 7.07
N THR A 149 -18.66 29.48 7.86
CA THR A 149 -18.92 29.78 9.28
C THR A 149 -18.02 28.98 10.22
N THR A 150 -17.58 27.80 9.81
CA THR A 150 -16.72 26.95 10.62
C THR A 150 -15.29 27.43 10.56
N LYS A 151 -14.68 27.63 11.73
CA LYS A 151 -13.30 28.07 11.84
C LYS A 151 -12.34 26.94 11.43
N VAL A 152 -11.41 27.26 10.54
CA VAL A 152 -10.33 26.35 10.15
C VAL A 152 -9.32 26.26 11.29
N VAL A 153 -9.07 25.05 11.79
CA VAL A 153 -8.08 24.77 12.84
C VAL A 153 -6.79 24.23 12.22
N SER A 154 -6.93 23.38 11.20
CA SER A 154 -5.79 22.77 10.50
C SER A 154 -6.18 22.40 9.09
N THR A 155 -5.19 21.95 8.30
CA THR A 155 -5.42 21.33 7.00
C THR A 155 -4.95 19.89 7.03
N ALA A 156 -5.63 19.02 6.28
CA ALA A 156 -5.26 17.64 6.12
C ALA A 156 -5.05 17.32 4.64
N THR A 157 -4.22 16.32 4.38
CA THR A 157 -3.93 15.85 3.03
C THR A 157 -4.45 14.43 2.87
N THR A 158 -5.15 14.17 1.78
CA THR A 158 -5.55 12.83 1.38
C THR A 158 -4.95 12.50 0.02
N TYR A 159 -4.84 11.21 -0.27
CA TYR A 159 -4.26 10.70 -1.50
C TYR A 159 -5.27 9.86 -2.25
N TYR A 160 -5.13 9.84 -3.57
CA TYR A 160 -5.96 9.01 -4.44
C TYR A 160 -5.14 8.51 -5.64
N LEU A 161 -5.62 7.44 -6.24
CA LEU A 161 -5.04 6.84 -7.44
C LEU A 161 -5.50 7.59 -8.68
N ALA A 162 -4.60 7.89 -9.60
CA ALA A 162 -4.93 8.69 -10.78
C ALA A 162 -4.71 7.96 -12.12
#